data_c6cf3c87e9bd203e0d94ec02b3b941a6
#
_entry.id   c6cf3c87e9bd203e0d94ec02b3b941a6
#
_cell.length_a   1.000
_cell.length_b   1.000
_cell.length_c   1.000
_cell.angle_alpha   90.00
_cell.angle_beta   90.00
_cell.angle_gamma   90.00
#
_symmetry.space_group_name_H-M   'P 1'
#
loop_
_entity.id
_entity.type
_entity.pdbx_description
1 polymer ?
#
loop_
_entity_poly.entity_id
_entity_poly.type
_entity_poly.pdbx_seq_one_letter_code
_entity_poly.pdbx_strand_id
1 'polypeptide(L)'
;MAKLIQFDLVSPEKSLVSVKANEINIPGSEGDFSAMSDHAPIITTLRPGFINIFTADKEEQYFVTGGFAEVSAETTSVLAEKAFTKDDLSRAVADKLIVDAKLKHEEIGSDATAKYCSDLEVALS
;
A
#
# COMPACT_ATOMS: atom_id res chain seq x y z
N MET A 1 21.31 13.20 13.18
CA MET A 1 20.92 11.90 12.59
C MET A 1 19.42 11.77 12.53
N ALA A 2 18.90 11.37 11.40
CA ALA A 2 17.48 11.09 11.28
C ALA A 2 17.13 9.85 12.08
N LYS A 3 16.04 9.89 12.84
CA LYS A 3 15.54 8.71 13.53
C LYS A 3 14.91 7.76 12.53
N LEU A 4 15.12 6.48 12.73
CA LEU A 4 14.47 5.45 11.92
C LEU A 4 13.13 5.10 12.54
N ILE A 5 12.18 4.68 11.70
CA ILE A 5 10.91 4.15 12.15
C ILE A 5 10.84 2.66 11.82
N GLN A 6 10.17 1.91 12.68
CA GLN A 6 9.92 0.50 12.41
C GLN A 6 8.77 0.40 11.41
N PHE A 7 9.01 -0.20 10.26
CA PHE A 7 7.98 -0.43 9.25
C PHE A 7 7.67 -1.91 9.13
N ASP A 8 6.39 -2.24 9.21
CA ASP A 8 5.89 -3.59 9.02
C ASP A 8 4.81 -3.60 7.96
N LEU A 9 4.97 -4.48 6.97
CA LEU A 9 3.97 -4.72 5.94
C LEU A 9 3.50 -6.17 6.07
N VAL A 10 2.21 -6.34 6.34
CA VAL A 10 1.62 -7.64 6.62
C VAL A 10 0.41 -7.84 5.73
N SER A 11 0.25 -9.04 5.19
CA SER A 11 -0.98 -9.49 4.55
C SER A 11 -1.63 -10.55 5.44
N PRO A 12 -2.91 -10.93 5.19
CA PRO A 12 -3.56 -11.94 6.02
C PRO A 12 -2.80 -13.27 6.10
N GLU A 13 -2.00 -13.58 5.10
CA GLU A 13 -1.29 -14.86 5.01
C GLU A 13 0.10 -14.82 5.63
N LYS A 14 0.77 -13.67 5.61
CA LYS A 14 2.16 -13.60 6.08
C LYS A 14 2.64 -12.19 6.32
N SER A 15 3.73 -12.08 7.07
CA SER A 15 4.50 -10.85 7.20
C SER A 15 5.44 -10.75 6.00
N LEU A 16 5.39 -9.65 5.28
CA LEU A 16 6.16 -9.44 4.05
C LEU A 16 7.43 -8.64 4.28
N VAL A 17 7.35 -7.61 5.11
CA VAL A 17 8.46 -6.70 5.38
C VAL A 17 8.46 -6.33 6.85
N SER A 18 9.64 -6.29 7.44
CA SER A 18 9.84 -5.76 8.79
C SER A 18 11.24 -5.14 8.81
N VAL A 19 11.31 -3.82 8.70
CA VAL A 19 12.59 -3.10 8.56
C VAL A 19 12.55 -1.77 9.29
N LYS A 20 13.73 -1.22 9.53
CA LYS A 20 13.89 0.16 9.98
C LYS A 20 14.04 1.04 8.75
N ALA A 21 13.24 2.08 8.64
CA ALA A 21 13.21 2.94 7.47
C ALA A 21 13.32 4.41 7.86
N ASN A 22 13.79 5.22 6.91
CA ASN A 22 13.85 6.68 7.07
C ASN A 22 12.51 7.32 6.74
N GLU A 23 11.84 6.79 5.72
CA GLU A 23 10.59 7.34 5.20
C GLU A 23 9.82 6.25 4.48
N ILE A 24 8.49 6.30 4.58
CA ILE A 24 7.61 5.42 3.82
C ILE A 24 6.57 6.29 3.13
N ASN A 25 6.43 6.17 1.80
CA ASN A 25 5.35 6.82 1.06
C ASN A 25 4.18 5.86 0.96
N ILE A 26 3.00 6.31 1.34
CA ILE A 26 1.82 5.46 1.51
C ILE A 26 0.67 6.01 0.65
N PRO A 27 -0.02 5.15 -0.13
CA PRO A 27 -1.16 5.57 -0.94
C PRO A 27 -2.45 5.61 -0.10
N GLY A 28 -2.61 6.67 0.69
CA GLY A 28 -3.82 6.84 1.50
C GLY A 28 -5.04 7.09 0.64
N SER A 29 -6.22 6.67 1.13
CA SER A 29 -7.48 6.87 0.43
C SER A 29 -7.83 8.35 0.23
N GLU A 30 -7.33 9.20 1.10
CA GLU A 30 -7.54 10.66 1.05
C GLU A 30 -6.38 11.40 0.40
N GLY A 31 -5.38 10.69 -0.07
CA GLY A 31 -4.19 11.24 -0.72
C GLY A 31 -2.93 10.56 -0.22
N ASP A 32 -1.88 10.65 -1.03
CA ASP A 32 -0.58 10.10 -0.67
C ASP A 32 0.03 10.89 0.46
N PHE A 33 0.72 10.20 1.36
CA PHE A 33 1.45 10.87 2.43
C PHE A 33 2.73 10.12 2.74
N SER A 34 3.66 10.81 3.41
CA SER A 34 4.93 10.24 3.82
C SER A 34 4.96 10.08 5.34
N ALA A 35 5.29 8.87 5.78
CA ALA A 35 5.49 8.59 7.20
C ALA A 35 6.98 8.67 7.51
N MET A 36 7.32 9.50 8.47
CA MET A 36 8.69 9.69 8.98
C MET A 36 8.63 9.66 10.50
N SER A 37 9.81 9.66 11.15
CA SER A 37 9.84 9.68 12.61
C SER A 37 9.09 10.91 13.15
N ASP A 38 8.48 10.74 14.30
CA ASP A 38 7.72 11.79 15.00
C ASP A 38 6.47 12.26 14.24
N HIS A 39 5.99 11.49 13.25
CA HIS A 39 4.73 11.76 12.59
C HIS A 39 3.57 11.67 13.58
N ALA A 40 2.60 12.56 13.45
CA ALA A 40 1.40 12.50 14.29
C ALA A 40 0.65 11.19 14.06
N PRO A 41 0.08 10.59 15.11
CA PRO A 41 -0.65 9.33 14.95
C PRO A 41 -1.82 9.47 13.97
N ILE A 42 -1.93 8.50 13.07
CA ILE A 42 -3.02 8.45 12.10
C ILE A 42 -3.34 7.01 11.76
N ILE A 43 -4.62 6.74 11.56
CA ILE A 43 -5.10 5.47 11.00
C ILE A 43 -5.88 5.83 9.75
N THR A 44 -5.52 5.25 8.63
CA THR A 44 -6.17 5.54 7.35
C THR A 44 -6.35 4.28 6.52
N THR A 45 -7.36 4.29 5.66
CA THR A 45 -7.52 3.24 4.66
C THR A 45 -6.61 3.54 3.47
N LEU A 46 -6.30 2.50 2.71
CA LEU A 46 -5.43 2.61 1.54
C LEU A 46 -6.25 2.44 0.27
N ARG A 47 -5.86 3.18 -0.77
CA ARG A 47 -6.29 2.87 -2.12
C ARG A 47 -5.25 1.97 -2.78
N PRO A 48 -5.59 1.27 -3.89
CA PRO A 48 -4.58 0.51 -4.62
C PRO A 48 -3.42 1.41 -5.06
N GLY A 49 -2.21 1.01 -4.79
CA GLY A 49 -1.05 1.82 -5.12
C GLY A 49 0.25 1.20 -4.63
N PHE A 50 1.33 1.96 -4.83
CA PHE A 50 2.66 1.52 -4.44
C PHE A 50 3.08 2.16 -3.12
N ILE A 51 3.62 1.31 -2.24
CA ILE A 51 4.28 1.77 -1.02
C ILE A 51 5.77 1.81 -1.34
N ASN A 52 6.39 2.97 -1.11
CA ASN A 52 7.83 3.15 -1.30
C ASN A 52 8.50 3.25 0.06
N ILE A 53 9.50 2.42 0.28
CA ILE A 53 10.22 2.32 1.55
C ILE A 53 11.65 2.80 1.32
N PHE A 54 12.03 3.88 1.98
CA PHE A 54 13.37 4.45 1.85
C PHE A 54 14.19 4.11 3.07
N THR A 55 15.27 3.36 2.85
CA THR A 55 16.26 3.07 3.88
C THR A 55 17.55 3.80 3.54
N ALA A 56 18.55 3.72 4.42
CA ALA A 56 19.84 4.37 4.19
C ALA A 56 20.53 3.91 2.89
N ASP A 57 20.33 2.65 2.52
CA ASP A 57 21.06 2.02 1.41
C ASP A 57 20.24 1.83 0.15
N LYS A 58 18.90 1.82 0.26
CA LYS A 58 18.07 1.42 -0.87
C LYS A 58 16.65 1.95 -0.76
N GLU A 59 15.95 1.85 -1.88
CA GLU A 59 14.51 2.08 -1.99
C GLU A 59 13.86 0.77 -2.40
N GLU A 60 12.82 0.37 -1.67
CA GLU A 60 12.03 -0.80 -2.00
C GLU A 60 10.60 -0.37 -2.31
N GLN A 61 9.94 -1.09 -3.20
CA GLN A 61 8.60 -0.78 -3.63
C GLN A 61 7.73 -2.02 -3.59
N TYR A 62 6.52 -1.86 -3.03
CA TYR A 62 5.52 -2.93 -2.97
C TYR A 62 4.19 -2.38 -3.47
N PHE A 63 3.48 -3.18 -4.26
CA PHE A 63 2.13 -2.83 -4.69
C PHE A 63 1.13 -3.44 -3.73
N VAL A 64 0.17 -2.63 -3.27
CA VAL A 64 -0.92 -3.11 -2.40
C VAL A 64 -2.26 -2.82 -3.06
N THR A 65 -3.22 -3.71 -2.86
CA THR A 65 -4.55 -3.58 -3.46
C THR A 65 -5.53 -2.85 -2.56
N GLY A 66 -5.13 -2.57 -1.33
CA GLY A 66 -5.96 -1.88 -0.34
C GLY A 66 -5.57 -2.36 1.04
N GLY A 67 -6.24 -1.84 2.05
CA GLY A 67 -5.98 -2.20 3.45
C GLY A 67 -5.96 -0.97 4.35
N PHE A 68 -5.17 -1.04 5.41
CA PHE A 68 -5.06 0.01 6.43
C PHE A 68 -3.61 0.32 6.71
N ALA A 69 -3.35 1.57 7.04
CA ALA A 69 -2.07 2.00 7.59
C ALA A 69 -2.29 2.63 8.96
N GLU A 70 -1.46 2.24 9.91
CA GLU A 70 -1.41 2.85 11.23
C GLU A 70 -0.03 3.46 11.42
N VAL A 71 0.02 4.76 11.62
CA VAL A 71 1.27 5.51 11.78
C VAL A 71 1.33 6.10 13.17
N SER A 72 2.49 5.99 13.80
CA SER A 72 2.79 6.64 15.06
C SER A 72 4.19 7.27 14.98
N ALA A 73 4.64 7.90 16.06
CA ALA A 73 5.94 8.57 16.06
C ALA A 73 7.11 7.62 15.77
N GLU A 74 7.00 6.37 16.17
CA GLU A 74 8.11 5.40 16.08
C GLU A 74 7.84 4.22 15.15
N THR A 75 6.58 3.98 14.80
CA THR A 75 6.20 2.80 14.02
C THR A 75 5.22 3.15 12.91
N THR A 76 5.29 2.39 11.84
CA THR A 76 4.30 2.42 10.76
C THR A 76 3.97 0.98 10.41
N SER A 77 2.70 0.63 10.52
CA SER A 77 2.22 -0.72 10.20
C SER A 77 1.21 -0.64 9.08
N VAL A 78 1.38 -1.48 8.07
CA VAL A 78 0.43 -1.59 6.96
C VAL A 78 -0.12 -3.01 6.94
N LEU A 79 -1.45 -3.12 7.02
CA LEU A 79 -2.15 -4.38 6.83
C LEU A 79 -2.81 -4.32 5.46
N ALA A 80 -2.21 -5.02 4.50
CA ALA A 80 -2.66 -5.02 3.12
C ALA A 80 -3.58 -6.22 2.85
N GLU A 81 -4.58 -6.03 1.99
CA GLU A 81 -5.41 -7.14 1.52
C GLU A 81 -4.57 -8.11 0.69
N LYS A 82 -3.86 -7.58 -0.29
CA LYS A 82 -2.88 -8.28 -1.10
C LYS A 82 -1.70 -7.36 -1.31
N ALA A 83 -0.51 -7.93 -1.33
CA ALA A 83 0.69 -7.17 -1.57
C ALA A 83 1.63 -7.97 -2.48
N PHE A 84 2.29 -7.26 -3.37
CA PHE A 84 3.19 -7.85 -4.36
C PHE A 84 4.51 -7.09 -4.36
N THR A 85 5.61 -7.83 -4.49
CA THR A 85 6.89 -7.20 -4.79
C THR A 85 6.85 -6.70 -6.22
N LYS A 86 7.78 -5.84 -6.59
CA LYS A 86 7.88 -5.36 -7.96
C LYS A 86 8.05 -6.52 -8.95
N ASP A 87 8.84 -7.53 -8.57
CA ASP A 87 9.08 -8.69 -9.42
C ASP A 87 7.85 -9.60 -9.55
N ASP A 88 7.05 -9.69 -8.50
CA ASP A 88 5.84 -10.51 -8.49
C ASP A 88 4.68 -9.86 -9.24
N LEU A 89 4.73 -8.54 -9.42
CA LEU A 89 3.68 -7.79 -10.12
C LEU A 89 3.95 -7.82 -11.64
N SER A 90 3.71 -8.97 -12.26
CA SER A 90 3.83 -9.10 -13.70
C SER A 90 2.63 -8.45 -14.41
N ARG A 91 2.76 -8.25 -15.72
CA ARG A 91 1.63 -7.73 -16.53
C ARG A 91 0.41 -8.63 -16.43
N ALA A 92 0.61 -9.95 -16.42
CA ALA A 92 -0.49 -10.90 -16.28
C ALA A 92 -1.21 -10.75 -14.94
N VAL A 93 -0.46 -10.58 -13.85
CA VAL A 93 -1.04 -10.36 -12.52
C VAL A 93 -1.78 -9.03 -12.47
N ALA A 94 -1.21 -7.96 -13.02
CA ALA A 94 -1.85 -6.66 -13.06
C ALA A 94 -3.16 -6.71 -13.83
N ASP A 95 -3.17 -7.32 -15.00
CA ASP A 95 -4.38 -7.45 -15.82
C ASP A 95 -5.46 -8.27 -15.10
N LYS A 96 -5.06 -9.34 -14.41
CA LYS A 96 -6.02 -10.15 -13.63
C LYS A 96 -6.64 -9.34 -12.50
N LEU A 97 -5.86 -8.54 -11.81
CA LEU A 97 -6.39 -7.68 -10.74
C LEU A 97 -7.45 -6.72 -11.26
N ILE A 98 -7.21 -6.13 -12.43
CA ILE A 98 -8.15 -5.20 -13.06
C ILE A 98 -9.43 -5.95 -13.48
N VAL A 99 -9.30 -7.11 -14.11
CA VAL A 99 -10.45 -7.92 -14.54
C VAL A 99 -11.29 -8.33 -13.33
N ASP A 100 -10.66 -8.82 -12.28
CA ASP A 100 -11.37 -9.25 -11.07
C ASP A 100 -12.13 -8.07 -10.42
N ALA A 101 -11.51 -6.89 -10.40
CA ALA A 101 -12.16 -5.69 -9.85
C ALA A 101 -13.37 -5.28 -10.69
N LYS A 102 -13.28 -5.34 -12.01
CA LYS A 102 -14.39 -5.02 -12.91
C LYS A 102 -15.54 -6.00 -12.76
N LEU A 103 -15.24 -7.30 -12.64
CA LEU A 103 -16.27 -8.31 -12.43
C LEU A 103 -17.01 -8.08 -11.12
N LYS A 104 -16.28 -7.77 -10.07
CA LYS A 104 -16.86 -7.46 -8.77
C LYS A 104 -17.76 -6.22 -8.84
N HIS A 105 -17.34 -5.21 -9.58
CA HIS A 105 -18.15 -4.01 -9.78
C HIS A 105 -19.44 -4.32 -10.54
N GLU A 106 -19.39 -5.18 -11.55
CA GLU A 106 -20.59 -5.62 -12.26
C GLU A 106 -21.60 -6.30 -11.34
N GLU A 107 -21.12 -7.11 -10.38
CA GLU A 107 -22.00 -7.78 -9.42
C GLU A 107 -22.60 -6.81 -8.40
N ILE A 108 -21.80 -5.92 -7.86
CA ILE A 108 -22.16 -5.05 -6.74
C ILE A 108 -22.72 -3.71 -7.22
N GLY A 109 -22.07 -3.11 -8.24
CA GLY A 109 -22.50 -1.86 -8.85
C GLY A 109 -22.48 -0.65 -7.92
N SER A 110 -21.65 -0.66 -6.87
CA SER A 110 -21.59 0.44 -5.92
C SER A 110 -20.56 1.50 -6.33
N ASP A 111 -20.70 2.70 -5.75
CA ASP A 111 -19.71 3.77 -5.95
C ASP A 111 -18.34 3.37 -5.42
N ALA A 112 -18.32 2.61 -4.33
CA ALA A 112 -17.06 2.13 -3.75
C ALA A 112 -16.32 1.18 -4.70
N THR A 113 -17.03 0.26 -5.36
CA THR A 113 -16.40 -0.65 -6.32
C THR A 113 -15.97 0.08 -7.59
N ALA A 114 -16.74 1.09 -8.03
CA ALA A 114 -16.35 1.91 -9.17
C ALA A 114 -15.06 2.68 -8.87
N LYS A 115 -14.97 3.28 -7.69
CA LYS A 115 -13.77 3.98 -7.26
C LYS A 115 -12.58 3.05 -7.16
N TYR A 116 -12.77 1.87 -6.60
CA TYR A 116 -11.70 0.86 -6.49
C TYR A 116 -11.15 0.49 -7.88
N CYS A 117 -12.03 0.23 -8.85
CA CYS A 117 -11.61 -0.08 -10.22
C CYS A 117 -10.80 1.05 -10.83
N SER A 118 -11.28 2.28 -10.69
CA SER A 118 -10.60 3.46 -11.21
C SER A 118 -9.23 3.64 -10.59
N ASP A 119 -9.14 3.55 -9.26
CA ASP A 119 -7.87 3.70 -8.53
C ASP A 119 -6.88 2.61 -8.94
N LEU A 120 -7.36 1.38 -9.12
CA LEU A 120 -6.51 0.26 -9.52
C LEU A 120 -5.96 0.44 -10.93
N GLU A 121 -6.79 0.88 -11.87
CA GLU A 121 -6.36 1.13 -13.25
C GLU A 121 -5.30 2.24 -13.30
N VAL A 122 -5.51 3.31 -12.56
CA VAL A 122 -4.55 4.42 -12.49
C VAL A 122 -3.22 3.94 -11.91
N ALA A 123 -3.26 3.16 -10.84
CA ALA A 123 -2.05 2.68 -10.18
C ALA A 123 -1.26 1.72 -11.05
N LEU A 124 -1.93 0.93 -11.88
CA LEU A 124 -1.31 -0.11 -12.71
C LEU A 124 -1.03 0.32 -14.15
N SER A 125 -1.41 1.53 -14.51
CA SER A 125 -1.19 2.04 -15.88
C SER A 125 0.26 2.45 -16.15
#